data_4db8a84acadae4f31c0c435388fd198c
#
_entry.id   4db8a84acadae4f31c0c435388fd198c
#
_cell.length_a   1.000
_cell.length_b   1.000
_cell.length_c   1.000
_cell.angle_alpha   90.00
_cell.angle_beta   90.00
_cell.angle_gamma   90.00
#
_symmetry.space_group_name_H-M   'P 1'
#
loop_
_entity.id
_entity.type
_entity.pdbx_description
1 polymer ?
#
loop_
_entity_poly.entity_id
_entity_poly.type
_entity_poly.pdbx_seq_one_letter_code
_entity_poly.pdbx_strand_id
1 'polypeptide(L)'
;IWGAAVAFPSYFPTGTMNIDGEELPINTPRNLIDLAYPTTIQKNNLRIFGKVTISPLKNVKLIGEYTFNHLSNEKTKFEKKFYYAHGGNFVKEVSTANSKYEYSNGITDYNALNFYANYNNSWGKHDVTVMGGFNQESSDYRYAEMSRMNMINEDLPSISQSTGDYFAKDKFERYTVRGLFYRINYSFAGKYLLETNGRYDGSSKFPKNSRFGFFPSVSAGWRISEEAFMKPLNSVLSNLKLRGSWGNIGNQSITPYAYIPGMDAEQAYWTVSGIKVTTLKPAALVSNSFTWEKVTTIDVGFDLGLLDNRLNMVFDWYRRDTKGMLAPGSELPGVLGASAPLQNTADLRSKGWEISVDWNDQIGKVKYSIGFNLYDAKTKITKYNNETGLFGKDKNDNETYRVGMELGEIWGYVTDRLYTVDDFDADGKLKPGIAKVEGYNPNPGDILYKDLDGNDIINSGTSTTKDPGDRKIIGNNTRRYQYGIHGSASWNGFSLLFLLQGVGKRDLWVMNDLFYPHYDAWTTVYDSQLNYWTPENTNSYFPRIYEKAAGNTDANTRVQTRYLQDGSYLSIRNITLSYNFPSKWMSKIGVNNLAV
;
A
#
# COMPACT_ATOMS: atom_id res chain seq x y z
N ILE A 1 -7.72 -13.77 15.16
CA ILE A 1 -8.83 -14.74 15.03
C ILE A 1 -8.67 -15.55 13.74
N TRP A 2 -8.54 -14.95 12.56
CA TRP A 2 -8.39 -15.68 11.30
C TRP A 2 -7.14 -16.57 11.30
N GLY A 3 -5.98 -16.05 11.73
CA GLY A 3 -4.76 -16.84 11.88
C GLY A 3 -4.93 -18.02 12.84
N ALA A 4 -5.60 -17.81 13.97
CA ALA A 4 -5.91 -18.88 14.91
C ALA A 4 -6.86 -19.93 14.32
N ALA A 5 -7.86 -19.51 13.52
CA ALA A 5 -8.79 -20.44 12.88
C ALA A 5 -8.09 -21.32 11.83
N VAL A 6 -7.14 -20.75 11.10
CA VAL A 6 -6.33 -21.46 10.10
C VAL A 6 -5.34 -22.44 10.74
N ALA A 7 -4.69 -22.04 11.83
CA ALA A 7 -3.70 -22.85 12.53
C ALA A 7 -4.31 -23.85 13.53
N PHE A 8 -5.63 -23.80 13.78
CA PHE A 8 -6.27 -24.64 14.79
C PHE A 8 -6.23 -26.12 14.39
N PRO A 9 -5.58 -27.00 15.18
CA PRO A 9 -5.44 -28.40 14.81
C PRO A 9 -6.78 -29.14 14.79
N SER A 10 -7.02 -29.95 13.77
CA SER A 10 -8.25 -30.73 13.61
C SER A 10 -8.49 -31.79 14.69
N TYR A 11 -7.45 -32.18 15.38
CA TYR A 11 -7.50 -33.17 16.48
C TYR A 11 -7.74 -32.55 17.85
N PHE A 12 -7.76 -31.22 17.98
CA PHE A 12 -8.11 -30.58 19.25
C PHE A 12 -9.60 -30.74 19.55
N PRO A 13 -9.94 -30.97 20.83
CA PRO A 13 -11.33 -31.02 21.23
C PRO A 13 -12.03 -29.67 21.03
N THR A 14 -13.33 -29.68 20.85
CA THR A 14 -14.18 -28.50 20.71
C THR A 14 -15.28 -28.50 21.78
N GLY A 15 -15.89 -27.34 22.04
CA GLY A 15 -16.94 -27.23 23.02
C GLY A 15 -16.43 -26.82 24.40
N THR A 16 -16.77 -27.60 25.43
CA THR A 16 -16.37 -27.39 26.83
C THR A 16 -15.55 -28.56 27.34
N MET A 17 -14.81 -28.35 28.41
CA MET A 17 -14.01 -29.37 29.08
C MET A 17 -14.08 -29.15 30.60
N ASN A 18 -14.24 -30.25 31.36
CA ASN A 18 -14.18 -30.19 32.81
C ASN A 18 -12.74 -30.21 33.30
N ILE A 19 -12.32 -29.16 34.00
CA ILE A 19 -11.02 -29.03 34.66
C ILE A 19 -11.25 -28.76 36.14
N ASP A 20 -10.82 -29.67 36.97
CA ASP A 20 -10.96 -29.61 38.44
C ASP A 20 -12.41 -29.38 38.92
N GLY A 21 -13.39 -29.97 38.23
CA GLY A 21 -14.80 -29.86 38.56
C GLY A 21 -15.50 -28.62 37.97
N GLU A 22 -14.80 -27.76 37.24
CA GLU A 22 -15.35 -26.58 36.54
C GLU A 22 -15.43 -26.86 35.03
N GLU A 23 -16.59 -26.62 34.43
CA GLU A 23 -16.81 -26.80 32.99
C GLU A 23 -16.41 -25.52 32.28
N LEU A 24 -15.29 -25.56 31.55
CA LEU A 24 -14.70 -24.42 30.88
C LEU A 24 -14.80 -24.56 29.36
N PRO A 25 -15.05 -23.44 28.62
CA PRO A 25 -14.97 -23.44 27.16
C PRO A 25 -13.53 -23.69 26.71
N ILE A 26 -13.37 -24.54 25.71
CA ILE A 26 -12.06 -24.81 25.13
C ILE A 26 -11.63 -23.61 24.28
N ASN A 27 -10.33 -23.33 24.18
CA ASN A 27 -9.73 -22.21 23.43
C ASN A 27 -9.89 -22.32 21.90
N THR A 28 -11.05 -22.74 21.43
CA THR A 28 -11.37 -22.71 20.00
C THR A 28 -11.54 -21.28 19.49
N PRO A 29 -11.25 -21.01 18.22
CA PRO A 29 -11.49 -19.68 17.63
C PRO A 29 -12.91 -19.17 17.84
N ARG A 30 -13.90 -20.08 17.79
CA ARG A 30 -15.31 -19.77 18.03
C ARG A 30 -15.57 -19.32 19.47
N ASN A 31 -15.13 -20.10 20.42
CA ASN A 31 -15.33 -19.79 21.85
C ASN A 31 -14.60 -18.49 22.23
N LEU A 32 -13.41 -18.25 21.68
CA LEU A 32 -12.67 -17.00 21.92
C LEU A 32 -13.40 -15.78 21.36
N ILE A 33 -14.12 -15.91 20.23
CA ILE A 33 -14.97 -14.84 19.70
C ILE A 33 -16.18 -14.59 20.61
N ASP A 34 -16.85 -15.66 21.00
CA ASP A 34 -18.07 -15.58 21.80
C ASP A 34 -17.82 -15.05 23.22
N LEU A 35 -16.62 -15.29 23.77
CA LEU A 35 -16.19 -14.80 25.08
C LEU A 35 -15.57 -13.40 25.04
N ALA A 36 -15.02 -12.97 23.90
CA ALA A 36 -14.38 -11.67 23.76
C ALA A 36 -15.42 -10.53 23.72
N TYR A 37 -15.06 -9.41 24.34
CA TYR A 37 -15.87 -8.21 24.22
C TYR A 37 -15.51 -7.44 22.95
N PRO A 38 -16.47 -6.96 22.14
CA PRO A 38 -16.18 -6.29 20.90
C PRO A 38 -15.51 -4.93 21.11
N THR A 39 -14.52 -4.62 20.27
CA THR A 39 -14.00 -3.25 20.13
C THR A 39 -14.98 -2.45 19.29
N THR A 40 -15.49 -1.34 19.84
CA THR A 40 -16.38 -0.44 19.11
C THR A 40 -15.61 0.77 18.61
N ILE A 41 -15.79 1.10 17.33
CA ILE A 41 -15.22 2.30 16.70
C ILE A 41 -16.36 3.08 16.06
N GLN A 42 -16.58 4.31 16.54
CA GLN A 42 -17.57 5.23 16.00
C GLN A 42 -16.85 6.38 15.31
N LYS A 43 -17.13 6.60 14.04
CA LYS A 43 -16.57 7.69 13.24
C LYS A 43 -17.68 8.62 12.79
N ASN A 44 -17.56 9.88 13.18
CA ASN A 44 -18.47 10.94 12.75
C ASN A 44 -17.69 11.94 11.90
N ASN A 45 -18.23 12.25 10.73
CA ASN A 45 -17.62 13.20 9.80
C ASN A 45 -18.67 14.24 9.36
N LEU A 46 -18.44 15.48 9.75
CA LEU A 46 -19.25 16.62 9.31
C LEU A 46 -18.42 17.50 8.39
N ARG A 47 -18.85 17.65 7.14
CA ARG A 47 -18.20 18.56 6.19
C ARG A 47 -19.17 19.64 5.73
N ILE A 48 -18.76 20.88 5.85
CA ILE A 48 -19.49 22.05 5.38
C ILE A 48 -18.65 22.74 4.31
N PHE A 49 -19.27 23.02 3.18
CA PHE A 49 -18.64 23.72 2.06
C PHE A 49 -19.50 24.92 1.66
N GLY A 50 -18.89 26.07 1.57
CA GLY A 50 -19.50 27.30 1.06
C GLY A 50 -18.71 27.87 -0.12
N LYS A 51 -19.43 28.33 -1.15
CA LYS A 51 -18.84 28.96 -2.32
C LYS A 51 -19.61 30.23 -2.68
N VAL A 52 -18.89 31.33 -2.91
CA VAL A 52 -19.39 32.58 -3.42
C VAL A 52 -18.69 32.89 -4.74
N THR A 53 -19.48 33.24 -5.76
CA THR A 53 -18.96 33.66 -7.06
C THR A 53 -19.53 35.01 -7.40
N ILE A 54 -18.67 35.98 -7.68
CA ILE A 54 -19.02 37.34 -8.09
C ILE A 54 -18.48 37.56 -9.49
N SER A 55 -19.30 38.06 -10.40
CA SER A 55 -18.91 38.37 -11.79
C SER A 55 -18.98 39.90 -12.01
N PRO A 56 -17.93 40.65 -11.59
CA PRO A 56 -17.95 42.11 -11.69
C PRO A 56 -17.90 42.61 -13.14
N LEU A 57 -17.32 41.79 -14.03
CA LEU A 57 -17.22 42.03 -15.47
C LEU A 57 -17.60 40.77 -16.24
N LYS A 58 -18.01 40.91 -17.51
CA LYS A 58 -18.41 39.78 -18.36
C LYS A 58 -17.39 38.64 -18.40
N ASN A 59 -16.11 38.98 -18.37
CA ASN A 59 -15.00 38.03 -18.55
C ASN A 59 -14.24 37.73 -17.24
N VAL A 60 -14.67 38.28 -16.09
CA VAL A 60 -14.00 38.16 -14.80
C VAL A 60 -14.91 37.50 -13.78
N LYS A 61 -14.42 36.48 -13.11
CA LYS A 61 -15.07 35.84 -11.95
C LYS A 61 -14.15 35.89 -10.76
N LEU A 62 -14.65 36.38 -9.63
CA LEU A 62 -14.01 36.31 -8.32
C LEU A 62 -14.68 35.20 -7.53
N ILE A 63 -13.91 34.27 -7.00
CA ILE A 63 -14.44 33.09 -6.35
C ILE A 63 -13.79 32.98 -4.98
N GLY A 64 -14.66 32.85 -3.94
CA GLY A 64 -14.27 32.53 -2.57
C GLY A 64 -14.88 31.19 -2.18
N GLU A 65 -14.07 30.30 -1.64
CA GLU A 65 -14.49 28.98 -1.18
C GLU A 65 -13.99 28.74 0.24
N TYR A 66 -14.84 28.22 1.09
CA TYR A 66 -14.47 27.80 2.43
C TYR A 66 -14.97 26.39 2.69
N THR A 67 -14.09 25.56 3.24
CA THR A 67 -14.39 24.20 3.69
C THR A 67 -14.06 24.08 5.16
N PHE A 68 -15.01 23.61 5.94
CA PHE A 68 -14.80 23.11 7.30
C PHE A 68 -15.07 21.60 7.32
N ASN A 69 -14.18 20.83 7.94
CA ASN A 69 -14.38 19.40 8.14
C ASN A 69 -14.04 19.03 9.59
N HIS A 70 -15.02 18.48 10.28
CA HIS A 70 -14.88 17.95 11.65
C HIS A 70 -14.98 16.44 11.60
N LEU A 71 -13.90 15.75 11.97
CA LEU A 71 -13.84 14.31 12.11
C LEU A 71 -13.63 13.93 13.56
N SER A 72 -14.54 13.14 14.12
CA SER A 72 -14.41 12.52 15.45
C SER A 72 -14.31 11.01 15.28
N ASN A 73 -13.32 10.39 15.91
CA ASN A 73 -13.06 8.96 15.91
C ASN A 73 -12.98 8.48 17.36
N GLU A 74 -14.10 7.96 17.84
CA GLU A 74 -14.23 7.42 19.21
C GLU A 74 -14.02 5.91 19.16
N LYS A 75 -13.18 5.37 20.04
CA LYS A 75 -12.92 3.95 20.16
C LYS A 75 -13.05 3.53 21.61
N THR A 76 -13.80 2.46 21.84
CA THR A 76 -13.84 1.73 23.11
C THR A 76 -13.31 0.32 22.89
N LYS A 77 -12.42 -0.11 23.76
CA LYS A 77 -11.87 -1.46 23.78
C LYS A 77 -11.95 -2.01 25.19
N PHE A 78 -12.45 -3.22 25.32
CA PHE A 78 -12.47 -3.93 26.57
C PHE A 78 -11.77 -5.28 26.42
N GLU A 79 -10.71 -5.48 27.20
CA GLU A 79 -10.04 -6.76 27.35
C GLU A 79 -10.67 -7.47 28.56
N LYS A 80 -11.67 -8.31 28.27
CA LYS A 80 -12.42 -9.07 29.28
C LYS A 80 -11.56 -10.18 29.83
N LYS A 81 -11.60 -10.36 31.15
CA LYS A 81 -11.00 -11.52 31.82
C LYS A 81 -11.99 -12.68 31.81
N PHE A 82 -11.58 -13.80 31.23
CA PHE A 82 -12.33 -15.04 31.27
C PHE A 82 -11.38 -16.23 31.34
N TYR A 83 -11.90 -17.36 31.83
CA TYR A 83 -11.17 -18.60 31.92
C TYR A 83 -11.58 -19.55 30.79
N TYR A 84 -10.63 -20.35 30.35
CA TYR A 84 -10.84 -21.35 29.31
C TYR A 84 -9.96 -22.57 29.56
N ALA A 85 -10.34 -23.70 28.96
CA ALA A 85 -9.53 -24.91 28.93
C ALA A 85 -8.59 -24.87 27.73
N HIS A 86 -7.29 -25.12 27.93
CA HIS A 86 -6.37 -25.33 26.84
C HIS A 86 -6.51 -26.75 26.33
N GLY A 87 -7.04 -26.92 25.12
CA GLY A 87 -7.40 -28.24 24.57
C GLY A 87 -6.25 -29.22 24.40
N GLY A 88 -5.00 -28.73 24.24
CA GLY A 88 -3.82 -29.59 24.09
C GLY A 88 -3.24 -30.08 25.41
N ASN A 89 -3.31 -29.26 26.47
CA ASN A 89 -2.63 -29.52 27.75
C ASN A 89 -3.59 -29.86 28.88
N PHE A 90 -4.89 -29.78 28.66
CA PHE A 90 -5.94 -30.03 29.65
C PHE A 90 -5.78 -29.19 30.93
N VAL A 91 -5.37 -27.94 30.79
CA VAL A 91 -5.16 -27.00 31.90
C VAL A 91 -6.11 -25.82 31.80
N LYS A 92 -6.45 -25.27 32.97
CA LYS A 92 -7.19 -24.03 33.07
C LYS A 92 -6.28 -22.85 32.82
N GLU A 93 -6.65 -22.03 31.87
CA GLU A 93 -5.92 -20.80 31.55
C GLU A 93 -6.85 -19.57 31.65
N VAL A 94 -6.25 -18.40 31.64
CA VAL A 94 -6.95 -17.12 31.68
C VAL A 94 -6.56 -16.25 30.49
N SER A 95 -7.55 -15.57 29.90
CA SER A 95 -7.36 -14.71 28.71
C SER A 95 -6.39 -13.55 28.96
N THR A 96 -6.42 -12.98 30.16
CA THR A 96 -5.55 -11.89 30.61
C THR A 96 -5.45 -11.93 32.14
N ALA A 97 -4.31 -11.51 32.68
CA ALA A 97 -4.12 -11.43 34.13
C ALA A 97 -5.11 -10.43 34.76
N ASN A 98 -5.34 -9.30 34.08
CA ASN A 98 -6.21 -8.21 34.52
C ASN A 98 -7.08 -7.76 33.37
N SER A 99 -8.39 -7.59 33.61
CA SER A 99 -9.25 -6.90 32.66
C SER A 99 -8.82 -5.44 32.47
N LYS A 100 -9.01 -4.91 31.27
CA LYS A 100 -8.63 -3.53 30.93
C LYS A 100 -9.71 -2.89 30.07
N TYR A 101 -10.22 -1.75 30.51
CA TYR A 101 -11.07 -0.90 29.70
C TYR A 101 -10.27 0.28 29.14
N GLU A 102 -10.40 0.54 27.86
CA GLU A 102 -9.73 1.63 27.16
C GLU A 102 -10.76 2.44 26.36
N TYR A 103 -10.72 3.74 26.57
CA TYR A 103 -11.49 4.73 25.83
C TYR A 103 -10.53 5.69 25.15
N SER A 104 -10.72 5.95 23.88
CA SER A 104 -9.94 6.97 23.17
C SER A 104 -10.82 7.77 22.22
N ASN A 105 -10.50 9.04 22.07
CA ASN A 105 -11.14 9.94 21.12
C ASN A 105 -10.11 10.79 20.38
N GLY A 106 -10.16 10.72 19.05
CA GLY A 106 -9.36 11.54 18.15
C GLY A 106 -10.25 12.51 17.40
N ILE A 107 -10.00 13.80 17.52
CA ILE A 107 -10.75 14.86 16.84
C ILE A 107 -9.82 15.57 15.87
N THR A 108 -10.26 15.72 14.61
CA THR A 108 -9.58 16.52 13.59
C THR A 108 -10.49 17.63 13.10
N ASP A 109 -10.07 18.87 13.30
CA ASP A 109 -10.70 20.05 12.72
C ASP A 109 -9.85 20.57 11.56
N TYR A 110 -10.40 20.49 10.34
CA TYR A 110 -9.75 20.97 9.13
C TYR A 110 -10.48 22.15 8.55
N ASN A 111 -9.74 23.19 8.19
CA ASN A 111 -10.23 24.39 7.55
C ASN A 111 -9.45 24.65 6.26
N ALA A 112 -10.14 25.00 5.18
CA ALA A 112 -9.52 25.42 3.94
C ALA A 112 -10.23 26.65 3.37
N LEU A 113 -9.47 27.67 3.04
CA LEU A 113 -9.91 28.90 2.38
C LEU A 113 -9.21 29.00 1.02
N ASN A 114 -9.99 29.15 -0.04
CA ASN A 114 -9.51 29.49 -1.38
C ASN A 114 -10.10 30.81 -1.81
N PHE A 115 -9.28 31.68 -2.34
CA PHE A 115 -9.71 32.91 -2.99
C PHE A 115 -8.97 33.08 -4.30
N TYR A 116 -9.70 33.18 -5.43
CA TYR A 116 -9.08 33.28 -6.74
C TYR A 116 -9.93 34.09 -7.73
N ALA A 117 -9.23 34.69 -8.69
CA ALA A 117 -9.79 35.37 -9.82
C ALA A 117 -9.60 34.56 -11.10
N ASN A 118 -10.59 34.51 -11.95
CA ASN A 118 -10.55 33.86 -13.24
C ASN A 118 -10.96 34.86 -14.33
N TYR A 119 -10.10 35.00 -15.36
CA TYR A 119 -10.35 35.84 -16.54
C TYR A 119 -10.35 34.96 -17.78
N ASN A 120 -11.43 35.04 -18.58
CA ASN A 120 -11.55 34.30 -19.84
C ASN A 120 -11.88 35.32 -20.95
N ASN A 121 -11.13 35.24 -22.05
CA ASN A 121 -11.43 36.05 -23.21
C ASN A 121 -11.03 35.36 -24.51
N SER A 122 -11.77 35.65 -25.58
CA SER A 122 -11.49 35.15 -26.93
C SER A 122 -11.50 36.33 -27.89
N TRP A 123 -10.45 36.45 -28.71
CA TRP A 123 -10.38 37.45 -29.77
C TRP A 123 -9.76 36.84 -31.04
N GLY A 124 -10.56 36.87 -32.11
CA GLY A 124 -10.17 36.24 -33.36
C GLY A 124 -9.91 34.71 -33.17
N LYS A 125 -8.69 34.29 -33.38
CA LYS A 125 -8.27 32.86 -33.20
C LYS A 125 -7.60 32.58 -31.86
N HIS A 126 -7.58 33.54 -30.96
CA HIS A 126 -6.89 33.44 -29.67
C HIS A 126 -7.90 33.25 -28.56
N ASP A 127 -7.76 32.19 -27.77
CA ASP A 127 -8.50 31.95 -26.54
C ASP A 127 -7.53 31.95 -25.37
N VAL A 128 -7.80 32.75 -24.35
CA VAL A 128 -6.98 32.89 -23.14
C VAL A 128 -7.82 32.70 -21.89
N THR A 129 -7.35 31.89 -20.99
CA THR A 129 -7.87 31.80 -19.63
C THR A 129 -6.72 32.04 -18.66
N VAL A 130 -6.87 32.99 -17.76
CA VAL A 130 -5.91 33.29 -16.69
C VAL A 130 -6.60 33.14 -15.35
N MET A 131 -5.98 32.41 -14.46
CA MET A 131 -6.42 32.26 -13.08
C MET A 131 -5.24 32.59 -12.15
N GLY A 132 -5.52 33.30 -11.07
CA GLY A 132 -4.56 33.53 -10.00
C GLY A 132 -5.26 33.58 -8.65
N GLY A 133 -4.63 33.05 -7.63
CA GLY A 133 -5.29 32.96 -6.34
C GLY A 133 -4.38 32.59 -5.17
N PHE A 134 -5.02 32.53 -4.02
CA PHE A 134 -4.46 32.23 -2.72
C PHE A 134 -5.23 31.07 -2.09
N ASN A 135 -4.50 30.18 -1.44
CA ASN A 135 -5.03 29.09 -0.64
C ASN A 135 -4.43 29.12 0.75
N GLN A 136 -5.23 28.81 1.77
CA GLN A 136 -4.76 28.57 3.13
C GLN A 136 -5.52 27.42 3.75
N GLU A 137 -4.78 26.50 4.36
CA GLU A 137 -5.32 25.33 5.05
C GLU A 137 -4.78 25.27 6.47
N SER A 138 -5.56 24.73 7.38
CA SER A 138 -5.11 24.34 8.72
C SER A 138 -5.78 23.05 9.14
N SER A 139 -5.04 22.25 9.88
CA SER A 139 -5.55 21.02 10.50
C SER A 139 -5.08 20.98 11.96
N ASP A 140 -6.04 20.83 12.85
CA ASP A 140 -5.84 20.67 14.28
C ASP A 140 -6.29 19.26 14.67
N TYR A 141 -5.37 18.42 15.12
CA TYR A 141 -5.65 17.08 15.62
C TYR A 141 -5.43 17.02 17.11
N ARG A 142 -6.42 16.53 17.84
CA ARG A 142 -6.38 16.27 19.26
C ARG A 142 -6.76 14.83 19.51
N TYR A 143 -5.99 14.16 20.31
CA TYR A 143 -6.22 12.78 20.73
C TYR A 143 -6.11 12.69 22.24
N ALA A 144 -7.05 12.00 22.85
CA ALA A 144 -7.00 11.62 24.26
C ALA A 144 -7.33 10.13 24.38
N GLU A 145 -6.58 9.45 25.23
CA GLU A 145 -6.81 8.06 25.59
C GLU A 145 -6.72 7.91 27.09
N MET A 146 -7.64 7.17 27.65
CA MET A 146 -7.63 6.78 29.05
C MET A 146 -7.93 5.29 29.16
N SER A 147 -7.25 4.62 30.07
CA SER A 147 -7.54 3.22 30.36
C SER A 147 -7.36 2.93 31.85
N ARG A 148 -8.05 1.89 32.31
CA ARG A 148 -7.95 1.43 33.69
C ARG A 148 -8.11 -0.08 33.73
N MET A 149 -7.41 -0.70 34.68
CA MET A 149 -7.42 -2.15 34.88
C MET A 149 -8.36 -2.58 36.00
N ASN A 150 -8.60 -3.87 36.11
CA ASN A 150 -9.34 -4.55 37.16
C ASN A 150 -10.79 -4.05 37.28
N MET A 151 -11.64 -4.49 36.36
CA MET A 151 -13.08 -4.24 36.43
C MET A 151 -13.71 -4.90 37.66
N ILE A 152 -14.63 -4.18 38.30
CA ILE A 152 -15.48 -4.74 39.37
C ILE A 152 -16.53 -5.67 38.75
N ASN A 153 -17.07 -5.28 37.59
CA ASN A 153 -18.05 -6.06 36.84
C ASN A 153 -17.61 -6.18 35.38
N GLU A 154 -17.33 -7.40 34.93
CA GLU A 154 -16.88 -7.72 33.58
C GLU A 154 -17.97 -7.56 32.50
N ASP A 155 -19.24 -7.48 32.88
CA ASP A 155 -20.37 -7.34 31.95
C ASP A 155 -20.78 -5.87 31.74
N LEU A 156 -20.31 -4.96 32.60
CA LEU A 156 -20.56 -3.52 32.51
C LEU A 156 -19.23 -2.72 32.54
N PRO A 157 -18.41 -2.84 31.46
CA PRO A 157 -17.09 -2.24 31.45
C PRO A 157 -17.14 -0.71 31.46
N SER A 158 -16.43 -0.09 32.42
CA SER A 158 -16.35 1.37 32.58
C SER A 158 -15.08 1.78 33.33
N ILE A 159 -14.50 2.91 32.98
CA ILE A 159 -13.36 3.51 33.71
C ILE A 159 -13.68 3.70 35.19
N SER A 160 -14.90 4.14 35.50
CA SER A 160 -15.33 4.42 36.89
C SER A 160 -15.53 3.15 37.71
N GLN A 161 -15.81 2.00 37.08
CA GLN A 161 -15.99 0.70 37.74
C GLN A 161 -14.72 -0.16 37.77
N SER A 162 -13.58 0.45 37.63
CA SER A 162 -12.28 -0.22 37.68
C SER A 162 -11.54 0.18 38.97
N THR A 163 -10.74 -0.74 39.50
CA THR A 163 -10.01 -0.54 40.77
C THR A 163 -8.50 -0.45 40.59
N GLY A 164 -7.97 -0.84 39.40
CA GLY A 164 -6.54 -0.84 39.13
C GLY A 164 -5.98 0.53 38.71
N ASP A 165 -4.76 0.51 38.24
CA ASP A 165 -4.02 1.71 37.85
C ASP A 165 -4.67 2.46 36.68
N TYR A 166 -4.59 3.79 36.76
CA TYR A 166 -4.97 4.70 35.69
C TYR A 166 -3.83 4.85 34.70
N PHE A 167 -4.19 4.89 33.42
CA PHE A 167 -3.29 5.30 32.36
C PHE A 167 -4.00 6.34 31.50
N ALA A 168 -3.33 7.46 31.23
CA ALA A 168 -3.85 8.50 30.36
C ALA A 168 -2.71 9.03 29.48
N LYS A 169 -3.02 9.31 28.22
CA LYS A 169 -2.13 10.03 27.31
C LYS A 169 -2.95 10.95 26.43
N ASP A 170 -2.34 12.01 25.98
CA ASP A 170 -2.88 12.91 24.99
C ASP A 170 -1.87 13.21 23.89
N LYS A 171 -2.36 13.75 22.78
CA LYS A 171 -1.55 14.19 21.66
C LYS A 171 -2.23 15.38 21.00
N PHE A 172 -1.44 16.39 20.68
CA PHE A 172 -1.87 17.52 19.89
C PHE A 172 -0.95 17.70 18.69
N GLU A 173 -1.53 17.80 17.49
CA GLU A 173 -0.80 18.10 16.27
C GLU A 173 -1.52 19.19 15.50
N ARG A 174 -0.75 20.16 15.02
CA ARG A 174 -1.26 21.23 14.18
C ARG A 174 -0.33 21.48 13.01
N TYR A 175 -0.89 21.65 11.84
CA TYR A 175 -0.14 22.18 10.71
C TYR A 175 -0.97 23.19 9.92
N THR A 176 -0.27 24.05 9.21
CA THR A 176 -0.86 25.02 8.29
C THR A 176 -0.11 25.00 6.98
N VAL A 177 -0.85 25.15 5.88
CA VAL A 177 -0.30 25.32 4.54
C VAL A 177 -0.88 26.58 3.95
N ARG A 178 -0.07 27.37 3.25
CA ARG A 178 -0.55 28.51 2.46
C ARG A 178 0.17 28.56 1.14
N GLY A 179 -0.51 28.99 0.10
CA GLY A 179 0.10 29.07 -1.22
C GLY A 179 -0.53 30.12 -2.10
N LEU A 180 0.29 30.65 -2.98
CA LEU A 180 -0.13 31.42 -4.13
C LEU A 180 -0.09 30.50 -5.35
N PHE A 181 -1.08 30.63 -6.24
CA PHE A 181 -1.12 29.82 -7.45
C PHE A 181 -1.57 30.63 -8.65
N TYR A 182 -1.12 30.20 -9.81
CA TYR A 182 -1.58 30.73 -11.10
C TYR A 182 -1.79 29.60 -12.10
N ARG A 183 -2.61 29.88 -13.12
CA ARG A 183 -2.81 29.06 -14.31
C ARG A 183 -3.07 29.96 -15.51
N ILE A 184 -2.41 29.70 -16.62
CA ILE A 184 -2.62 30.36 -17.90
C ILE A 184 -2.83 29.27 -18.94
N ASN A 185 -4.00 29.29 -19.57
CA ASN A 185 -4.33 28.47 -20.73
C ASN A 185 -4.40 29.34 -21.94
N TYR A 186 -3.72 28.93 -23.00
CA TYR A 186 -3.73 29.61 -24.29
C TYR A 186 -4.03 28.61 -25.39
N SER A 187 -4.97 28.97 -26.27
CA SER A 187 -5.26 28.23 -27.48
C SER A 187 -5.22 29.16 -28.68
N PHE A 188 -4.50 28.74 -29.72
CA PHE A 188 -4.48 29.44 -30.99
C PHE A 188 -5.20 28.62 -32.07
N ALA A 189 -6.26 29.20 -32.63
CA ALA A 189 -7.10 28.59 -33.66
C ALA A 189 -7.65 27.19 -33.28
N GLY A 190 -7.72 26.83 -31.99
CA GLY A 190 -8.08 25.51 -31.52
C GLY A 190 -7.06 24.41 -31.85
N LYS A 191 -5.90 24.75 -32.43
CA LYS A 191 -4.88 23.83 -32.92
C LYS A 191 -3.69 23.71 -31.99
N TYR A 192 -3.14 24.84 -31.57
CA TYR A 192 -1.95 24.93 -30.71
C TYR A 192 -2.42 25.28 -29.31
N LEU A 193 -2.14 24.40 -28.38
CA LEU A 193 -2.58 24.47 -26.99
C LEU A 193 -1.36 24.64 -26.10
N LEU A 194 -1.37 25.59 -25.20
CA LEU A 194 -0.34 25.82 -24.19
C LEU A 194 -0.97 26.05 -22.84
N GLU A 195 -0.54 25.31 -21.84
CA GLU A 195 -0.90 25.59 -20.46
C GLU A 195 0.35 25.76 -19.61
N THR A 196 0.36 26.77 -18.77
CA THR A 196 1.33 26.85 -17.68
C THR A 196 0.60 27.11 -16.37
N ASN A 197 1.01 26.41 -15.34
CA ASN A 197 0.53 26.64 -13.99
C ASN A 197 1.66 26.54 -12.99
N GLY A 198 1.46 27.08 -11.81
CA GLY A 198 2.45 27.00 -10.76
C GLY A 198 1.87 27.35 -9.40
N ARG A 199 2.49 26.80 -8.38
CA ARG A 199 2.18 27.05 -6.98
C ARG A 199 3.44 27.41 -6.21
N TYR A 200 3.33 28.41 -5.36
CA TYR A 200 4.33 28.76 -4.36
C TYR A 200 3.74 28.46 -2.98
N ASP A 201 4.03 27.28 -2.48
CA ASP A 201 3.42 26.73 -1.26
C ASP A 201 4.41 26.75 -0.08
N GLY A 202 3.89 27.10 1.09
CA GLY A 202 4.62 27.04 2.36
C GLY A 202 3.90 26.18 3.38
N SER A 203 4.63 25.27 4.04
CA SER A 203 4.12 24.37 5.07
C SER A 203 4.80 24.57 6.40
N SER A 204 4.01 24.61 7.49
CA SER A 204 4.54 24.68 8.86
C SER A 204 5.21 23.39 9.33
N LYS A 205 5.07 22.29 8.56
CA LYS A 205 5.72 21.00 8.84
C LYS A 205 7.25 21.05 8.64
N PHE A 206 7.74 22.07 7.95
CA PHE A 206 9.17 22.26 7.67
C PHE A 206 9.78 23.38 8.51
N PRO A 207 11.10 23.34 8.76
CA PRO A 207 11.83 24.41 9.42
C PRO A 207 11.63 25.76 8.75
N LYS A 208 11.70 26.86 9.49
CA LYS A 208 11.36 28.22 9.03
C LYS A 208 12.01 28.61 7.70
N ASN A 209 13.27 28.22 7.50
CA ASN A 209 14.05 28.58 6.30
C ASN A 209 13.80 27.65 5.09
N SER A 210 13.07 26.54 5.27
CA SER A 210 12.83 25.51 4.25
C SER A 210 11.34 25.28 3.96
N ARG A 211 10.47 26.20 4.46
CA ARG A 211 9.00 26.05 4.39
C ARG A 211 8.43 26.17 3.00
N PHE A 212 9.00 27.05 2.17
CA PHE A 212 8.43 27.42 0.90
C PHE A 212 9.08 26.70 -0.27
N GLY A 213 8.25 26.21 -1.19
CA GLY A 213 8.66 25.60 -2.44
C GLY A 213 7.87 26.14 -3.62
N PHE A 214 8.53 26.26 -4.80
CA PHE A 214 7.86 26.60 -6.05
C PHE A 214 7.74 25.39 -6.95
N PHE A 215 6.51 25.13 -7.42
CA PHE A 215 6.13 23.93 -8.16
C PHE A 215 5.46 24.35 -9.48
N PRO A 216 6.24 24.65 -10.52
CA PRO A 216 5.71 24.99 -11.84
C PRO A 216 5.41 23.76 -12.67
N SER A 217 4.49 23.93 -13.64
CA SER A 217 4.30 22.97 -14.72
C SER A 217 3.95 23.68 -16.03
N VAL A 218 4.26 23.02 -17.14
CA VAL A 218 3.93 23.46 -18.48
C VAL A 218 3.53 22.25 -19.32
N SER A 219 2.51 22.42 -20.15
CA SER A 219 2.10 21.44 -21.16
C SER A 219 1.80 22.12 -22.49
N ALA A 220 2.10 21.41 -23.56
CA ALA A 220 1.81 21.82 -24.92
C ALA A 220 1.08 20.71 -25.67
N GLY A 221 0.17 21.09 -26.55
CA GLY A 221 -0.56 20.20 -27.42
C GLY A 221 -0.70 20.76 -28.82
N TRP A 222 -0.55 19.88 -29.81
CA TRP A 222 -0.76 20.21 -31.22
C TRP A 222 -1.81 19.28 -31.82
N ARG A 223 -2.95 19.83 -32.23
CA ARG A 223 -4.00 19.12 -32.92
C ARG A 223 -3.68 19.07 -34.41
N ILE A 224 -2.90 18.08 -34.80
CA ILE A 224 -2.40 17.90 -36.19
C ILE A 224 -3.57 17.69 -37.15
N SER A 225 -4.62 16.95 -36.73
CA SER A 225 -5.82 16.71 -37.53
C SER A 225 -6.53 17.99 -37.99
N GLU A 226 -6.36 19.10 -37.27
CA GLU A 226 -6.96 20.40 -37.63
C GLU A 226 -6.14 21.17 -38.67
N GLU A 227 -4.97 20.68 -39.04
CA GLU A 227 -4.12 21.35 -40.03
C GLU A 227 -4.66 21.18 -41.47
N ALA A 228 -4.41 22.19 -42.31
CA ALA A 228 -4.91 22.19 -43.67
C ALA A 228 -4.41 20.99 -44.50
N PHE A 229 -3.18 20.57 -44.28
CA PHE A 229 -2.57 19.42 -44.97
C PHE A 229 -3.15 18.07 -44.56
N MET A 230 -3.84 18.00 -43.41
CA MET A 230 -4.49 16.77 -42.91
C MET A 230 -5.93 16.60 -43.41
N LYS A 231 -6.56 17.66 -43.93
CA LYS A 231 -7.95 17.60 -44.45
C LYS A 231 -8.27 16.45 -45.41
N PRO A 232 -7.37 16.07 -46.34
CA PRO A 232 -7.65 14.93 -47.25
C PRO A 232 -7.80 13.60 -46.50
N LEU A 233 -7.26 13.47 -45.30
CA LEU A 233 -7.31 12.26 -44.47
C LEU A 233 -8.50 12.23 -43.50
N ASN A 234 -9.32 13.29 -43.44
CA ASN A 234 -10.40 13.41 -42.43
C ASN A 234 -11.42 12.28 -42.49
N SER A 235 -11.57 11.61 -43.64
CA SER A 235 -12.47 10.44 -43.77
C SER A 235 -12.01 9.22 -42.98
N VAL A 236 -10.71 9.15 -42.64
CA VAL A 236 -10.13 8.05 -41.87
C VAL A 236 -9.60 8.54 -40.55
N LEU A 237 -8.90 9.68 -40.53
CA LEU A 237 -8.28 10.29 -39.36
C LEU A 237 -9.17 11.38 -38.80
N SER A 238 -9.95 11.05 -37.78
CA SER A 238 -10.90 11.98 -37.16
C SER A 238 -10.24 12.91 -36.15
N ASN A 239 -9.21 12.45 -35.46
CA ASN A 239 -8.43 13.23 -34.49
C ASN A 239 -7.00 12.72 -34.43
N LEU A 240 -6.04 13.65 -34.44
CA LEU A 240 -4.66 13.38 -34.07
C LEU A 240 -4.12 14.57 -33.30
N LYS A 241 -3.78 14.33 -32.04
CA LYS A 241 -3.18 15.33 -31.17
C LYS A 241 -1.91 14.79 -30.55
N LEU A 242 -0.81 15.49 -30.70
CA LEU A 242 0.42 15.26 -29.94
C LEU A 242 0.40 16.14 -28.71
N ARG A 243 0.92 15.63 -27.60
CA ARG A 243 1.03 16.37 -26.34
C ARG A 243 2.31 16.04 -25.60
N GLY A 244 2.76 17.02 -24.85
CA GLY A 244 3.89 16.84 -23.94
C GLY A 244 3.73 17.71 -22.71
N SER A 245 4.19 17.25 -21.58
CA SER A 245 4.16 18.01 -20.35
C SER A 245 5.43 17.81 -19.53
N TRP A 246 5.75 18.83 -18.76
CA TRP A 246 6.76 18.83 -17.71
C TRP A 246 6.20 19.53 -16.49
N GLY A 247 6.38 18.96 -15.31
CA GLY A 247 5.89 19.61 -14.10
C GLY A 247 6.54 19.09 -12.83
N ASN A 248 6.45 19.92 -11.79
CA ASN A 248 6.91 19.62 -10.46
C ASN A 248 5.76 19.61 -9.47
N ILE A 249 5.78 18.65 -8.54
CA ILE A 249 4.87 18.56 -7.40
C ILE A 249 5.71 18.45 -6.13
N GLY A 250 5.33 19.18 -5.08
CA GLY A 250 5.92 19.08 -3.75
C GLY A 250 5.14 18.08 -2.89
N ASN A 251 5.87 17.19 -2.22
CA ASN A 251 5.30 16.31 -1.20
C ASN A 251 5.75 16.77 0.19
N GLN A 252 4.77 16.88 1.12
CA GLN A 252 4.96 17.24 2.53
C GLN A 252 4.51 16.12 3.48
N SER A 253 4.60 14.87 3.05
CA SER A 253 4.17 13.71 3.86
C SER A 253 5.13 13.43 5.00
N ILE A 254 5.15 14.33 5.97
CA ILE A 254 5.91 14.23 7.21
C ILE A 254 5.01 14.62 8.39
N THR A 255 5.30 14.08 9.56
CA THR A 255 4.59 14.44 10.81
C THR A 255 4.88 15.90 11.16
N PRO A 256 3.91 16.65 11.70
CA PRO A 256 4.15 17.96 12.27
C PRO A 256 5.27 17.91 13.35
N TYR A 257 6.04 18.99 13.44
CA TYR A 257 7.11 19.17 14.45
C TYR A 257 8.33 18.23 14.34
N ALA A 258 8.45 17.43 13.27
CA ALA A 258 9.56 16.49 13.10
C ALA A 258 10.97 17.13 13.13
N TYR A 259 11.06 18.46 13.01
CA TYR A 259 12.30 19.25 13.11
C TYR A 259 12.56 19.80 14.52
N ILE A 260 11.67 19.54 15.48
CA ILE A 260 11.83 20.01 16.87
C ILE A 260 12.25 18.82 17.74
N PRO A 261 13.41 18.89 18.40
CA PRO A 261 13.83 17.82 19.29
C PRO A 261 12.86 17.77 20.50
N GLY A 262 12.21 16.64 20.68
CA GLY A 262 11.34 16.35 21.80
C GLY A 262 12.00 15.37 22.77
N MET A 263 11.66 15.45 24.03
CA MET A 263 12.02 14.46 25.05
C MET A 263 10.74 13.79 25.53
N ASP A 264 10.62 12.49 25.25
CA ASP A 264 9.46 11.71 25.71
C ASP A 264 9.59 11.40 27.20
N ALA A 265 8.51 11.64 27.94
CA ALA A 265 8.40 11.23 29.33
C ALA A 265 7.95 9.76 29.39
N GLU A 266 8.63 8.96 30.19
CA GLU A 266 8.24 7.57 30.45
C GLU A 266 8.40 7.21 31.95
N GLN A 267 7.65 6.20 32.38
CA GLN A 267 7.88 5.64 33.71
C GLN A 267 9.14 4.78 33.71
N ALA A 268 10.01 4.99 34.67
CA ALA A 268 11.20 4.17 34.85
C ALA A 268 10.84 2.70 35.11
N TYR A 269 11.71 1.80 34.68
CA TYR A 269 11.61 0.37 35.02
C TYR A 269 12.06 0.05 36.45
N TRP A 270 12.55 1.07 37.20
CA TRP A 270 12.95 0.97 38.60
C TRP A 270 12.08 1.85 39.49
N THR A 271 12.11 1.58 40.76
CA THR A 271 11.38 2.36 41.79
C THR A 271 12.34 3.11 42.68
N VAL A 272 11.92 4.29 43.13
CA VAL A 272 12.55 5.04 44.23
C VAL A 272 11.55 5.08 45.37
N SER A 273 11.90 4.52 46.50
CA SER A 273 11.00 4.40 47.68
C SER A 273 9.67 3.68 47.34
N GLY A 274 9.72 2.66 46.46
CA GLY A 274 8.54 1.89 46.04
C GLY A 274 7.67 2.55 44.98
N ILE A 275 8.01 3.76 44.52
CA ILE A 275 7.26 4.50 43.50
C ILE A 275 8.06 4.48 42.18
N LYS A 276 7.39 4.14 41.06
CA LYS A 276 7.96 4.32 39.72
C LYS A 276 8.10 5.81 39.43
N VAL A 277 9.31 6.24 39.16
CA VAL A 277 9.59 7.65 38.83
C VAL A 277 9.41 7.91 37.36
N THR A 278 8.96 9.11 37.02
CA THR A 278 8.93 9.58 35.63
C THR A 278 10.32 10.01 35.20
N THR A 279 10.79 9.50 34.09
CA THR A 279 12.07 9.85 33.46
C THR A 279 11.83 10.47 32.10
N LEU A 280 12.80 11.22 31.60
CA LEU A 280 12.81 11.76 30.25
C LEU A 280 13.82 11.00 29.42
N LYS A 281 13.40 10.56 28.24
CA LYS A 281 14.32 10.01 27.24
C LYS A 281 15.22 11.12 26.70
N PRO A 282 16.49 10.81 26.35
CA PRO A 282 17.30 11.74 25.59
C PRO A 282 16.56 12.20 24.34
N ALA A 283 16.68 13.50 24.01
CA ALA A 283 16.05 14.04 22.82
C ALA A 283 16.53 13.30 21.57
N ALA A 284 15.58 12.93 20.69
CA ALA A 284 15.93 12.37 19.39
C ALA A 284 16.73 13.39 18.58
N LEU A 285 17.72 12.90 17.83
CA LEU A 285 18.42 13.74 16.87
C LEU A 285 17.47 14.13 15.75
N VAL A 286 17.39 15.43 15.45
CA VAL A 286 16.57 15.96 14.37
C VAL A 286 17.40 16.75 13.39
N SER A 287 17.02 16.72 12.11
CA SER A 287 17.58 17.61 11.09
C SER A 287 16.75 18.89 11.02
N ASN A 288 17.40 20.03 10.98
CA ASN A 288 16.77 21.33 10.74
C ASN A 288 16.86 21.78 9.27
N SER A 289 17.35 20.91 8.38
CA SER A 289 17.61 21.23 6.97
C SER A 289 16.66 20.52 5.99
N PHE A 290 15.75 19.65 6.44
CA PHE A 290 14.85 18.97 5.53
C PHE A 290 13.74 19.90 4.99
N THR A 291 13.31 19.60 3.79
CA THR A 291 12.33 20.37 3.03
C THR A 291 11.44 19.46 2.18
N TRP A 292 10.65 20.04 1.31
CA TRP A 292 9.78 19.36 0.37
C TRP A 292 10.52 18.29 -0.43
N GLU A 293 9.93 17.11 -0.49
CA GLU A 293 10.29 16.14 -1.54
C GLU A 293 9.75 16.65 -2.86
N LYS A 294 10.56 16.58 -3.91
CA LYS A 294 10.22 17.11 -5.24
C LYS A 294 9.99 15.98 -6.23
N VAL A 295 8.79 15.92 -6.77
CA VAL A 295 8.43 14.99 -7.84
C VAL A 295 8.38 15.74 -9.15
N THR A 296 9.30 15.40 -10.07
CA THR A 296 9.35 15.95 -11.43
C THR A 296 8.87 14.90 -12.42
N THR A 297 7.84 15.21 -13.21
CA THR A 297 7.33 14.32 -14.26
C THR A 297 7.55 14.96 -15.62
N ILE A 298 8.02 14.14 -16.56
CA ILE A 298 8.01 14.40 -18.01
C ILE A 298 7.06 13.38 -18.61
N ASP A 299 6.15 13.84 -19.44
CA ASP A 299 5.16 13.01 -20.12
C ASP A 299 5.08 13.41 -21.59
N VAL A 300 5.00 12.44 -22.50
CA VAL A 300 4.82 12.63 -23.93
C VAL A 300 3.82 11.61 -24.42
N GLY A 301 2.80 12.05 -25.15
CA GLY A 301 1.75 11.19 -25.61
C GLY A 301 1.05 11.67 -26.87
N PHE A 302 0.14 10.84 -27.35
CA PHE A 302 -0.76 11.21 -28.44
C PHE A 302 -2.17 10.69 -28.22
N ASP A 303 -3.13 11.42 -28.77
CA ASP A 303 -4.54 11.05 -28.85
C ASP A 303 -4.88 10.84 -30.34
N LEU A 304 -5.37 9.65 -30.70
CA LEU A 304 -5.70 9.25 -32.07
C LEU A 304 -7.17 8.83 -32.12
N GLY A 305 -7.92 9.40 -33.05
CA GLY A 305 -9.29 9.01 -33.39
C GLY A 305 -9.37 8.65 -34.88
N LEU A 306 -9.90 7.48 -35.18
CA LEU A 306 -10.06 6.97 -36.54
C LEU A 306 -11.53 6.64 -36.83
N LEU A 307 -11.90 6.66 -38.13
CA LEU A 307 -13.20 6.20 -38.65
C LEU A 307 -14.37 6.88 -37.94
N ASP A 308 -14.41 8.21 -37.96
CA ASP A 308 -15.40 9.05 -37.25
C ASP A 308 -15.39 8.79 -35.73
N ASN A 309 -14.19 8.65 -35.14
CA ASN A 309 -13.96 8.33 -33.73
C ASN A 309 -14.57 6.99 -33.27
N ARG A 310 -14.80 6.03 -34.18
CA ARG A 310 -15.16 4.68 -33.77
C ARG A 310 -13.99 4.00 -33.05
N LEU A 311 -12.78 4.15 -33.57
CA LEU A 311 -11.56 3.73 -32.90
C LEU A 311 -10.88 4.95 -32.26
N ASN A 312 -10.71 4.91 -30.96
CA ASN A 312 -9.96 5.90 -30.19
C ASN A 312 -8.79 5.23 -29.51
N MET A 313 -7.62 5.85 -29.60
CA MET A 313 -6.40 5.36 -28.96
C MET A 313 -5.70 6.51 -28.26
N VAL A 314 -5.27 6.29 -27.02
CA VAL A 314 -4.45 7.20 -26.23
C VAL A 314 -3.20 6.46 -25.83
N PHE A 315 -2.05 7.09 -26.01
CA PHE A 315 -0.76 6.55 -25.60
C PHE A 315 0.03 7.61 -24.85
N ASP A 316 0.64 7.21 -23.74
CA ASP A 316 1.53 8.01 -22.94
C ASP A 316 2.80 7.26 -22.58
N TRP A 317 3.91 7.95 -22.64
CA TRP A 317 5.17 7.56 -22.03
C TRP A 317 5.59 8.62 -21.03
N TYR A 318 5.96 8.19 -19.82
CA TYR A 318 6.38 9.11 -18.78
C TYR A 318 7.65 8.68 -18.06
N ARG A 319 8.32 9.69 -17.52
CA ARG A 319 9.41 9.55 -16.55
C ARG A 319 9.11 10.44 -15.36
N ARG A 320 9.11 9.83 -14.18
CA ARG A 320 8.90 10.52 -12.91
C ARG A 320 10.14 10.37 -12.04
N ASP A 321 10.78 11.49 -11.68
CA ASP A 321 11.89 11.56 -10.75
C ASP A 321 11.40 12.13 -9.42
N THR A 322 11.42 11.32 -8.36
CA THR A 322 11.18 11.78 -6.98
C THR A 322 12.53 12.03 -6.34
N LYS A 323 12.80 13.26 -5.98
CA LYS A 323 14.07 13.70 -5.42
C LYS A 323 13.94 14.23 -4.01
N GLY A 324 14.96 14.02 -3.21
CA GLY A 324 15.00 14.50 -1.84
C GLY A 324 13.96 13.82 -0.95
N MET A 325 13.69 12.54 -1.16
CA MET A 325 12.85 11.77 -0.25
C MET A 325 13.48 11.71 1.13
N LEU A 326 12.65 11.79 2.15
CA LEU A 326 13.09 11.68 3.53
C LEU A 326 13.43 10.22 3.84
N ALA A 327 14.69 10.01 4.19
CA ALA A 327 15.23 8.72 4.61
C ALA A 327 16.21 8.96 5.78
N PRO A 328 16.53 7.93 6.57
CA PRO A 328 17.59 8.03 7.57
C PRO A 328 18.88 8.53 6.94
N GLY A 329 19.57 9.44 7.62
CA GLY A 329 20.90 9.88 7.24
C GLY A 329 21.95 8.76 7.32
N SER A 330 23.24 9.11 7.22
CA SER A 330 24.32 8.15 7.42
C SER A 330 24.24 7.50 8.80
N GLU A 331 24.58 6.22 8.87
CA GLU A 331 24.62 5.48 10.13
C GLU A 331 25.56 6.19 11.12
N LEU A 332 25.06 6.39 12.33
CA LEU A 332 25.85 7.03 13.38
C LEU A 332 26.65 6.01 14.17
N PRO A 333 27.84 6.36 14.69
CA PRO A 333 28.57 5.46 15.58
C PRO A 333 27.69 4.99 16.75
N GLY A 334 27.70 3.69 17.04
CA GLY A 334 26.84 3.08 18.06
C GLY A 334 27.03 3.66 19.47
N VAL A 335 28.18 4.27 19.75
CA VAL A 335 28.47 4.95 21.01
C VAL A 335 27.59 6.18 21.27
N LEU A 336 26.96 6.74 20.24
CA LEU A 336 26.04 7.87 20.39
C LEU A 336 24.67 7.45 20.96
N GLY A 337 24.33 6.15 20.90
CA GLY A 337 23.05 5.65 21.41
C GLY A 337 21.80 6.29 20.78
N ALA A 338 21.94 6.88 19.59
CA ALA A 338 20.87 7.59 18.89
C ALA A 338 20.76 7.15 17.44
N SER A 339 19.53 7.13 16.92
CA SER A 339 19.27 6.86 15.50
C SER A 339 19.59 8.07 14.63
N ALA A 340 20.00 7.83 13.39
CA ALA A 340 20.24 8.90 12.41
C ALA A 340 18.94 9.68 12.12
N PRO A 341 19.00 11.02 12.10
CA PRO A 341 17.84 11.84 11.78
C PRO A 341 17.43 11.69 10.33
N LEU A 342 16.13 11.93 10.04
CA LEU A 342 15.62 11.99 8.68
C LEU A 342 16.24 13.15 7.91
N GLN A 343 16.63 12.90 6.66
CA GLN A 343 17.22 13.87 5.74
C GLN A 343 16.71 13.63 4.33
N ASN A 344 16.80 14.63 3.45
CA ASN A 344 16.45 14.49 2.02
C ASN A 344 17.58 13.76 1.25
N THR A 345 17.76 12.47 1.50
CA THR A 345 18.91 11.67 1.06
C THR A 345 18.58 10.60 0.03
N ALA A 346 17.31 10.33 -0.26
CA ALA A 346 16.89 9.29 -1.18
C ALA A 346 16.22 9.86 -2.44
N ASP A 347 16.50 9.25 -3.60
CA ASP A 347 15.86 9.57 -4.88
C ASP A 347 15.37 8.30 -5.57
N LEU A 348 14.22 8.41 -6.24
CA LEU A 348 13.61 7.35 -7.05
C LEU A 348 13.41 7.84 -8.48
N ARG A 349 13.44 6.90 -9.43
CA ARG A 349 13.01 7.12 -10.81
C ARG A 349 12.05 6.06 -11.26
N SER A 350 10.85 6.48 -11.64
CA SER A 350 9.86 5.64 -12.32
C SER A 350 9.82 5.97 -13.80
N LYS A 351 9.81 4.94 -14.65
CA LYS A 351 9.56 5.03 -16.08
C LYS A 351 8.41 4.11 -16.41
N GLY A 352 7.44 4.60 -17.15
CA GLY A 352 6.27 3.82 -17.52
C GLY A 352 5.68 4.26 -18.84
N TRP A 353 4.72 3.49 -19.30
CA TRP A 353 3.90 3.78 -20.46
C TRP A 353 2.49 3.24 -20.22
N GLU A 354 1.52 3.86 -20.88
CA GLU A 354 0.11 3.52 -20.81
C GLU A 354 -0.50 3.60 -22.23
N ILE A 355 -1.39 2.66 -22.53
CA ILE A 355 -2.16 2.65 -23.75
C ILE A 355 -3.62 2.36 -23.43
N SER A 356 -4.53 3.11 -24.02
CA SER A 356 -5.96 2.82 -24.04
C SER A 356 -6.45 2.77 -25.47
N VAL A 357 -7.27 1.78 -25.79
CA VAL A 357 -7.88 1.60 -27.11
C VAL A 357 -9.36 1.33 -26.90
N ASP A 358 -10.22 2.13 -27.51
CA ASP A 358 -11.66 2.04 -27.41
C ASP A 358 -12.27 1.96 -28.80
N TRP A 359 -13.10 0.95 -29.02
CA TRP A 359 -13.92 0.80 -30.22
C TRP A 359 -15.39 0.99 -29.88
N ASN A 360 -16.05 1.89 -30.60
CA ASN A 360 -17.47 2.18 -30.45
C ASN A 360 -18.16 2.10 -31.80
N ASP A 361 -19.20 1.29 -31.93
CA ASP A 361 -19.93 1.15 -33.20
C ASP A 361 -21.39 0.75 -32.99
N GLN A 362 -22.13 0.69 -34.08
CA GLN A 362 -23.52 0.28 -34.09
C GLN A 362 -23.79 -0.67 -35.26
N ILE A 363 -24.36 -1.82 -34.97
CA ILE A 363 -24.82 -2.80 -35.97
C ILE A 363 -26.35 -2.92 -35.85
N GLY A 364 -27.05 -2.36 -36.84
CA GLY A 364 -28.50 -2.30 -36.79
C GLY A 364 -29.00 -1.52 -35.56
N LYS A 365 -29.72 -2.20 -34.66
CA LYS A 365 -30.22 -1.62 -33.39
C LYS A 365 -29.30 -1.86 -32.20
N VAL A 366 -28.22 -2.59 -32.38
CA VAL A 366 -27.26 -2.88 -31.30
C VAL A 366 -26.17 -1.81 -31.33
N LYS A 367 -26.09 -1.03 -30.25
CA LYS A 367 -24.94 -0.15 -29.99
C LYS A 367 -23.99 -0.86 -29.05
N TYR A 368 -22.70 -0.89 -29.38
CA TYR A 368 -21.72 -1.54 -28.55
C TYR A 368 -20.41 -0.75 -28.45
N SER A 369 -19.73 -0.94 -27.33
CA SER A 369 -18.37 -0.48 -27.15
C SER A 369 -17.52 -1.59 -26.53
N ILE A 370 -16.25 -1.63 -26.91
CA ILE A 370 -15.24 -2.47 -26.27
C ILE A 370 -13.97 -1.65 -26.12
N GLY A 371 -13.40 -1.68 -24.92
CA GLY A 371 -12.17 -0.96 -24.62
C GLY A 371 -11.17 -1.85 -23.92
N PHE A 372 -9.90 -1.53 -24.14
CA PHE A 372 -8.75 -2.17 -23.54
C PHE A 372 -7.77 -1.11 -23.06
N ASN A 373 -7.31 -1.24 -21.83
CA ASN A 373 -6.21 -0.44 -21.28
C ASN A 373 -5.10 -1.35 -20.79
N LEU A 374 -3.86 -0.92 -20.98
CA LEU A 374 -2.67 -1.62 -20.52
C LEU A 374 -1.63 -0.59 -20.08
N TYR A 375 -1.04 -0.80 -18.92
CA TYR A 375 0.05 0.04 -18.47
C TYR A 375 1.12 -0.75 -17.74
N ASP A 376 2.33 -0.25 -17.78
CA ASP A 376 3.47 -0.83 -17.10
C ASP A 376 4.46 0.23 -16.66
N ALA A 377 5.05 0.05 -15.46
CA ALA A 377 6.05 0.95 -14.92
C ALA A 377 7.11 0.19 -14.13
N LYS A 378 8.35 0.72 -14.19
CA LYS A 378 9.48 0.29 -13.37
C LYS A 378 10.00 1.44 -12.54
N THR A 379 10.23 1.18 -11.26
CA THR A 379 10.79 2.16 -10.33
C THR A 379 12.13 1.68 -9.82
N LYS A 380 13.15 2.53 -9.97
CA LYS A 380 14.52 2.28 -9.49
C LYS A 380 14.95 3.33 -8.51
N ILE A 381 15.72 2.92 -7.53
CA ILE A 381 16.40 3.80 -6.58
C ILE A 381 17.62 4.39 -7.28
N THR A 382 17.71 5.73 -7.35
CA THR A 382 18.79 6.44 -8.01
C THR A 382 19.77 7.08 -7.04
N LYS A 383 19.34 7.29 -5.79
CA LYS A 383 20.16 7.76 -4.69
C LYS A 383 19.67 7.14 -3.38
N TYR A 384 20.55 6.63 -2.59
CA TYR A 384 20.29 6.13 -1.23
C TYR A 384 21.62 5.97 -0.49
N ASN A 385 21.59 6.14 0.81
CA ASN A 385 22.79 6.03 1.64
C ASN A 385 22.95 4.58 2.16
N ASN A 386 23.51 3.73 1.32
CA ASN A 386 23.86 2.33 1.62
C ASN A 386 25.13 2.00 0.85
N GLU A 387 26.28 2.37 1.41
CA GLU A 387 27.60 2.21 0.77
C GLU A 387 28.02 0.74 0.67
N THR A 388 27.57 -0.11 1.59
CA THR A 388 27.88 -1.54 1.62
C THR A 388 27.12 -2.33 0.54
N GLY A 389 26.02 -1.77 0.01
CA GLY A 389 25.13 -2.46 -0.92
C GLY A 389 24.35 -3.59 -0.27
N LEU A 390 24.15 -3.53 1.05
CA LEU A 390 23.33 -4.48 1.80
C LEU A 390 21.93 -4.60 1.19
N PHE A 391 21.41 -5.82 1.09
CA PHE A 391 20.05 -6.10 0.66
C PHE A 391 19.33 -7.04 1.63
N GLY A 392 17.98 -7.08 1.54
CA GLY A 392 17.13 -7.76 2.51
C GLY A 392 16.90 -6.89 3.74
N LYS A 393 17.11 -7.44 4.92
CA LYS A 393 16.90 -6.73 6.19
C LYS A 393 18.23 -6.42 6.89
N ASP A 394 18.26 -5.29 7.60
CA ASP A 394 19.38 -4.91 8.43
C ASP A 394 19.34 -5.67 9.79
N LYS A 395 20.33 -5.42 10.66
CA LYS A 395 20.40 -6.00 12.01
C LYS A 395 19.20 -5.68 12.93
N ASN A 396 18.39 -4.68 12.56
CA ASN A 396 17.18 -4.26 13.30
C ASN A 396 15.89 -4.72 12.60
N ASP A 397 15.98 -5.69 11.65
CA ASP A 397 14.87 -6.22 10.86
C ASP A 397 14.18 -5.21 9.90
N ASN A 398 14.85 -4.07 9.60
CA ASN A 398 14.35 -3.10 8.64
C ASN A 398 14.76 -3.46 7.21
N GLU A 399 13.84 -3.28 6.27
CA GLU A 399 14.13 -3.39 4.84
C GLU A 399 15.25 -2.42 4.44
N THR A 400 16.21 -2.93 3.67
CA THR A 400 17.32 -2.12 3.16
C THR A 400 17.13 -1.79 1.70
N TYR A 401 17.56 -0.58 1.33
CA TYR A 401 17.50 -0.08 -0.04
C TYR A 401 18.91 0.25 -0.53
N ARG A 402 19.13 0.15 -1.85
CA ARG A 402 20.42 0.46 -2.47
C ARG A 402 20.25 1.14 -3.82
N VAL A 403 21.27 1.86 -4.26
CA VAL A 403 21.30 2.47 -5.59
C VAL A 403 21.25 1.38 -6.67
N GLY A 404 20.41 1.60 -7.69
CA GLY A 404 20.20 0.64 -8.79
C GLY A 404 19.14 -0.42 -8.54
N MET A 405 18.68 -0.58 -7.30
CA MET A 405 17.62 -1.52 -6.95
C MET A 405 16.32 -1.17 -7.70
N GLU A 406 15.69 -2.16 -8.33
CA GLU A 406 14.31 -2.07 -8.79
C GLU A 406 13.39 -2.40 -7.59
N LEU A 407 12.40 -1.55 -7.32
CA LEU A 407 11.48 -1.82 -6.20
C LEU A 407 10.77 -3.17 -6.41
N GLY A 408 10.67 -3.92 -5.32
CA GLY A 408 10.03 -5.23 -5.31
C GLY A 408 10.91 -6.40 -5.72
N GLU A 409 12.22 -6.23 -5.90
CA GLU A 409 13.17 -7.33 -6.12
C GLU A 409 13.03 -8.39 -5.02
N ILE A 410 12.97 -9.64 -5.42
CA ILE A 410 12.98 -10.79 -4.52
C ILE A 410 14.32 -11.49 -4.68
N TRP A 411 15.16 -11.43 -3.64
CA TRP A 411 16.41 -12.16 -3.56
C TRP A 411 16.16 -13.54 -2.94
N GLY A 412 16.71 -14.58 -3.57
CA GLY A 412 16.51 -15.94 -3.09
C GLY A 412 17.46 -16.93 -3.73
N TYR A 413 17.39 -18.14 -3.24
CA TYR A 413 18.16 -19.27 -3.74
C TYR A 413 17.52 -19.89 -4.98
N VAL A 414 18.31 -20.51 -5.81
CA VAL A 414 17.82 -21.29 -6.94
C VAL A 414 17.73 -22.75 -6.51
N THR A 415 16.52 -23.28 -6.45
CA THR A 415 16.33 -24.71 -6.20
C THR A 415 16.88 -25.51 -7.38
N ASP A 416 17.68 -26.52 -7.11
CA ASP A 416 18.10 -27.51 -8.10
C ASP A 416 17.09 -28.68 -8.12
N ARG A 417 17.05 -29.45 -7.05
CA ARG A 417 16.17 -30.62 -6.85
C ARG A 417 15.98 -30.93 -5.36
N LEU A 418 15.33 -32.01 -5.05
CA LEU A 418 15.39 -32.61 -3.71
C LEU A 418 16.63 -33.54 -3.62
N TYR A 419 17.23 -33.64 -2.44
CA TYR A 419 18.25 -34.66 -2.21
C TYR A 419 17.64 -36.05 -2.39
N THR A 420 18.34 -36.90 -3.07
CA THR A 420 17.99 -38.33 -3.27
C THR A 420 18.76 -39.21 -2.29
N VAL A 421 18.39 -40.47 -2.14
CA VAL A 421 19.12 -41.43 -1.34
C VAL A 421 20.53 -41.63 -1.89
N ASP A 422 20.70 -41.52 -3.21
CA ASP A 422 21.99 -41.70 -3.91
C ASP A 422 23.00 -40.57 -3.61
N ASP A 423 22.55 -39.46 -3.04
CA ASP A 423 23.45 -38.37 -2.63
C ASP A 423 24.21 -38.68 -1.34
N PHE A 424 23.85 -39.74 -0.66
CA PHE A 424 24.44 -40.16 0.62
C PHE A 424 25.22 -41.46 0.49
N ASP A 425 26.22 -41.66 1.35
CA ASP A 425 26.95 -42.89 1.48
C ASP A 425 26.21 -43.92 2.37
N ALA A 426 26.81 -45.10 2.56
CA ALA A 426 26.23 -46.18 3.37
C ALA A 426 26.05 -45.79 4.85
N ASP A 427 26.80 -44.83 5.36
CA ASP A 427 26.72 -44.32 6.72
C ASP A 427 25.71 -43.15 6.83
N GLY A 428 25.00 -42.80 5.74
CA GLY A 428 24.04 -41.68 5.69
C GLY A 428 24.68 -40.29 5.66
N LYS A 429 25.96 -40.18 5.33
CA LYS A 429 26.66 -38.91 5.18
C LYS A 429 26.56 -38.43 3.73
N LEU A 430 26.44 -37.13 3.56
CA LEU A 430 26.43 -36.50 2.23
C LEU A 430 27.76 -36.79 1.51
N LYS A 431 27.67 -37.23 0.25
CA LYS A 431 28.85 -37.51 -0.59
C LYS A 431 29.61 -36.21 -0.90
N PRO A 432 30.95 -36.28 -1.05
CA PRO A 432 31.77 -35.15 -1.45
C PRO A 432 31.31 -34.54 -2.79
N GLY A 433 31.41 -33.22 -2.94
CA GLY A 433 31.03 -32.47 -4.16
C GLY A 433 29.53 -32.27 -4.32
N ILE A 434 28.74 -32.54 -3.28
CA ILE A 434 27.32 -32.20 -3.23
C ILE A 434 27.16 -31.08 -2.20
N ALA A 435 26.67 -29.92 -2.69
CA ALA A 435 26.50 -28.73 -1.88
C ALA A 435 25.48 -28.95 -0.75
N LYS A 436 25.68 -28.28 0.40
CA LYS A 436 24.72 -28.25 1.51
C LYS A 436 24.55 -26.88 2.10
N VAL A 437 23.38 -26.64 2.70
CA VAL A 437 23.13 -25.41 3.44
C VAL A 437 24.03 -25.33 4.66
N GLU A 438 24.72 -24.19 4.81
CA GLU A 438 25.59 -23.91 5.94
C GLU A 438 24.86 -24.09 7.27
N GLY A 439 25.48 -24.82 8.19
CA GLY A 439 24.91 -25.13 9.52
C GLY A 439 23.84 -26.22 9.55
N TYR A 440 23.50 -26.83 8.40
CA TYR A 440 22.51 -27.91 8.32
C TYR A 440 23.12 -29.20 7.79
N ASN A 441 22.57 -30.33 8.21
CA ASN A 441 22.88 -31.65 7.66
C ASN A 441 21.63 -32.14 6.91
N PRO A 442 21.65 -32.16 5.57
CA PRO A 442 20.51 -32.58 4.79
C PRO A 442 20.19 -34.06 4.94
N ASN A 443 18.94 -34.41 4.69
CA ASN A 443 18.46 -35.76 4.55
C ASN A 443 17.86 -35.97 3.14
N PRO A 444 17.70 -37.22 2.69
CA PRO A 444 16.92 -37.48 1.49
C PRO A 444 15.54 -36.82 1.58
N GLY A 445 15.16 -36.07 0.53
CA GLY A 445 13.91 -35.30 0.49
C GLY A 445 14.03 -33.85 0.93
N ASP A 446 15.14 -33.39 1.46
CA ASP A 446 15.41 -31.98 1.68
C ASP A 446 15.70 -31.25 0.36
N ILE A 447 15.67 -29.93 0.37
CA ILE A 447 15.90 -29.11 -0.82
C ILE A 447 17.40 -28.90 -1.04
N LEU A 448 17.88 -29.32 -2.21
CA LEU A 448 19.20 -28.97 -2.72
C LEU A 448 19.10 -27.67 -3.53
N TYR A 449 19.86 -26.67 -3.12
CA TYR A 449 20.01 -25.42 -3.88
C TYR A 449 21.24 -25.50 -4.80
N LYS A 450 21.20 -24.69 -5.87
CA LYS A 450 22.37 -24.51 -6.73
C LYS A 450 23.43 -23.71 -6.00
N ASP A 451 24.61 -24.27 -5.93
CA ASP A 451 25.82 -23.58 -5.56
C ASP A 451 26.22 -22.62 -6.69
N LEU A 452 26.20 -21.32 -6.42
CA LEU A 452 26.46 -20.29 -7.42
C LEU A 452 27.90 -19.80 -7.42
N ASP A 453 28.65 -20.02 -6.34
CA ASP A 453 30.06 -19.63 -6.22
C ASP A 453 31.03 -20.83 -6.28
N GLY A 454 30.54 -22.06 -6.25
CA GLY A 454 31.28 -23.29 -6.48
C GLY A 454 32.10 -23.76 -5.28
N ASN A 455 31.63 -23.47 -4.06
CA ASN A 455 32.34 -23.82 -2.83
C ASN A 455 31.71 -24.98 -2.03
N ASP A 456 30.66 -25.63 -2.57
CA ASP A 456 29.85 -26.69 -1.98
C ASP A 456 29.10 -26.30 -0.68
N ILE A 457 29.04 -25.01 -0.37
CA ILE A 457 28.36 -24.47 0.84
C ILE A 457 27.34 -23.43 0.46
N ILE A 458 26.07 -23.76 0.63
CA ILE A 458 24.95 -22.81 0.33
C ILE A 458 24.80 -21.85 1.50
N ASN A 459 25.15 -20.60 1.28
CA ASN A 459 25.06 -19.55 2.28
C ASN A 459 24.53 -18.21 1.75
N SER A 460 24.43 -17.22 2.62
CA SER A 460 23.95 -15.88 2.29
C SER A 460 25.08 -14.87 2.03
N GLY A 461 26.33 -15.31 2.06
CA GLY A 461 27.47 -14.41 2.04
C GLY A 461 27.33 -13.29 3.08
N THR A 462 27.81 -12.11 2.76
CA THR A 462 27.64 -10.93 3.61
C THR A 462 26.30 -10.19 3.36
N SER A 463 25.40 -10.74 2.57
CA SER A 463 24.13 -10.11 2.16
C SER A 463 24.32 -8.79 1.42
N THR A 464 25.42 -8.61 0.72
CA THR A 464 25.69 -7.42 -0.10
C THR A 464 25.68 -7.78 -1.58
N THR A 465 25.55 -6.77 -2.44
CA THR A 465 25.61 -6.99 -3.90
C THR A 465 26.97 -7.46 -4.40
N LYS A 466 28.02 -7.30 -3.61
CA LYS A 466 29.37 -7.79 -3.93
C LYS A 466 29.60 -9.22 -3.49
N ASP A 467 28.90 -9.62 -2.46
CA ASP A 467 28.96 -10.96 -1.90
C ASP A 467 27.54 -11.40 -1.47
N PRO A 468 26.73 -11.85 -2.44
CA PRO A 468 25.36 -12.32 -2.18
C PRO A 468 25.30 -13.76 -1.69
N GLY A 469 26.44 -14.46 -1.58
CA GLY A 469 26.48 -15.92 -1.47
C GLY A 469 25.77 -16.58 -2.66
N ASP A 470 24.98 -17.62 -2.40
CA ASP A 470 24.25 -18.37 -3.43
C ASP A 470 22.90 -17.76 -3.77
N ARG A 471 22.69 -16.46 -3.48
CA ARG A 471 21.43 -15.77 -3.80
C ARG A 471 21.55 -14.92 -5.03
N LYS A 472 20.45 -14.83 -5.78
CA LYS A 472 20.25 -13.88 -6.88
C LYS A 472 18.84 -13.34 -6.87
N ILE A 473 18.55 -12.34 -7.72
CA ILE A 473 17.19 -11.87 -7.95
C ILE A 473 16.44 -12.98 -8.69
N ILE A 474 15.44 -13.58 -8.03
CA ILE A 474 14.62 -14.67 -8.56
C ILE A 474 13.24 -14.21 -9.03
N GLY A 475 12.83 -13.00 -8.66
CA GLY A 475 11.53 -12.45 -9.04
C GLY A 475 11.37 -10.99 -8.65
N ASN A 476 10.17 -10.47 -8.92
CA ASN A 476 9.76 -9.12 -8.53
C ASN A 476 8.28 -9.10 -8.13
N ASN A 477 7.96 -8.54 -6.95
CA ASN A 477 6.61 -8.54 -6.41
C ASN A 477 5.74 -7.37 -6.88
N THR A 478 6.27 -6.45 -7.69
CA THR A 478 5.49 -5.35 -8.24
C THR A 478 4.54 -5.85 -9.32
N ARG A 479 3.38 -5.19 -9.42
CA ARG A 479 2.39 -5.52 -10.45
C ARG A 479 2.87 -4.97 -11.79
N ARG A 480 3.09 -5.84 -12.76
CA ARG A 480 3.54 -5.51 -14.11
C ARG A 480 2.44 -5.83 -15.12
N TYR A 481 2.39 -5.05 -16.20
CA TYR A 481 1.40 -5.24 -17.27
C TYR A 481 -0.01 -5.30 -16.70
N GLN A 482 -0.41 -4.24 -15.99
CA GLN A 482 -1.76 -4.14 -15.46
C GLN A 482 -2.70 -3.77 -16.60
N TYR A 483 -3.78 -4.52 -16.75
CA TYR A 483 -4.71 -4.35 -17.86
C TYR A 483 -6.17 -4.37 -17.40
N GLY A 484 -7.00 -3.69 -18.18
CA GLY A 484 -8.45 -3.71 -18.04
C GLY A 484 -9.11 -3.95 -19.40
N ILE A 485 -10.19 -4.70 -19.38
CA ILE A 485 -11.07 -4.89 -20.53
C ILE A 485 -12.46 -4.49 -20.09
N HIS A 486 -13.07 -3.57 -20.81
CA HIS A 486 -14.43 -3.14 -20.55
C HIS A 486 -15.26 -3.15 -21.82
N GLY A 487 -16.54 -3.32 -21.64
CA GLY A 487 -17.43 -3.25 -22.76
C GLY A 487 -18.87 -3.04 -22.36
N SER A 488 -19.63 -2.51 -23.32
CA SER A 488 -21.06 -2.34 -23.17
C SER A 488 -21.77 -2.71 -24.47
N ALA A 489 -22.98 -3.22 -24.35
CA ALA A 489 -23.88 -3.43 -25.47
C ALA A 489 -25.30 -3.03 -25.07
N SER A 490 -26.03 -2.34 -25.96
CA SER A 490 -27.42 -1.98 -25.74
C SER A 490 -28.30 -2.36 -26.92
N TRP A 491 -29.46 -2.94 -26.64
CA TRP A 491 -30.42 -3.37 -27.63
C TRP A 491 -31.86 -3.35 -27.08
N ASN A 492 -32.74 -2.58 -27.73
CA ASN A 492 -34.17 -2.56 -27.41
C ASN A 492 -34.50 -2.44 -25.90
N GLY A 493 -33.81 -1.56 -25.17
CA GLY A 493 -33.99 -1.36 -23.74
C GLY A 493 -33.08 -2.22 -22.85
N PHE A 494 -32.54 -3.32 -23.35
CA PHE A 494 -31.49 -4.07 -22.64
C PHE A 494 -30.15 -3.36 -22.73
N SER A 495 -29.39 -3.39 -21.64
CA SER A 495 -28.00 -2.91 -21.60
C SER A 495 -27.16 -3.90 -20.80
N LEU A 496 -26.08 -4.36 -21.38
CA LEU A 496 -25.04 -5.18 -20.76
C LEU A 496 -23.78 -4.35 -20.60
N LEU A 497 -23.20 -4.39 -19.43
CA LEU A 497 -21.91 -3.79 -19.13
C LEU A 497 -21.03 -4.83 -18.46
N PHE A 498 -19.75 -4.90 -18.84
CA PHE A 498 -18.77 -5.73 -18.15
C PHE A 498 -17.45 -4.98 -17.96
N LEU A 499 -16.75 -5.36 -16.89
CA LEU A 499 -15.42 -4.87 -16.54
C LEU A 499 -14.58 -6.04 -16.03
N LEU A 500 -13.48 -6.31 -16.73
CA LEU A 500 -12.44 -7.25 -16.34
C LEU A 500 -11.17 -6.49 -15.99
N GLN A 501 -10.41 -6.96 -15.02
CA GLN A 501 -9.14 -6.37 -14.61
C GLN A 501 -8.12 -7.45 -14.30
N GLY A 502 -6.87 -7.24 -14.71
CA GLY A 502 -5.83 -8.22 -14.47
C GLY A 502 -4.44 -7.61 -14.30
N VAL A 503 -3.54 -8.49 -13.91
CA VAL A 503 -2.10 -8.26 -13.81
C VAL A 503 -1.41 -9.34 -14.60
N GLY A 504 -0.57 -8.97 -15.58
CA GLY A 504 0.06 -9.92 -16.50
C GLY A 504 1.31 -10.58 -15.91
N LYS A 505 1.97 -9.95 -14.93
CA LYS A 505 3.13 -10.53 -14.24
C LYS A 505 3.27 -9.98 -12.83
N ARG A 506 3.47 -10.88 -11.89
CA ARG A 506 3.83 -10.59 -10.50
C ARG A 506 4.40 -11.85 -9.86
N ASP A 507 5.54 -11.77 -9.21
CA ASP A 507 6.06 -12.87 -8.43
C ASP A 507 5.72 -12.65 -6.96
N LEU A 508 5.27 -13.70 -6.26
CA LEU A 508 4.89 -13.65 -4.86
C LEU A 508 5.65 -14.72 -4.08
N TRP A 509 6.31 -14.31 -3.02
CA TRP A 509 6.79 -15.22 -2.01
C TRP A 509 5.73 -15.36 -0.93
N VAL A 510 5.15 -16.55 -0.84
CA VAL A 510 4.13 -16.89 0.16
C VAL A 510 4.65 -18.06 0.98
N MET A 511 4.90 -17.83 2.26
CA MET A 511 5.34 -18.88 3.18
C MET A 511 4.61 -18.68 4.50
N ASN A 512 3.64 -19.56 4.75
CA ASN A 512 2.80 -19.58 5.93
C ASN A 512 2.14 -20.94 6.09
N ASP A 513 1.37 -21.15 7.15
CA ASP A 513 0.71 -22.41 7.50
C ASP A 513 -0.30 -22.90 6.45
N LEU A 514 -0.90 -22.01 5.66
CA LEU A 514 -1.82 -22.39 4.58
C LEU A 514 -1.09 -22.93 3.35
N PHE A 515 0.17 -22.55 3.17
CA PHE A 515 0.96 -22.93 2.01
C PHE A 515 1.89 -24.11 2.29
N TYR A 516 2.67 -24.04 3.37
CA TYR A 516 3.72 -25.01 3.66
C TYR A 516 3.33 -25.92 4.85
N PRO A 517 3.43 -27.26 4.71
CA PRO A 517 3.07 -28.19 5.76
C PRO A 517 3.99 -28.03 6.98
N HIS A 518 3.39 -27.97 8.17
CA HIS A 518 4.09 -27.75 9.43
C HIS A 518 5.07 -26.56 9.43
N TYR A 519 4.64 -25.44 8.80
CA TYR A 519 5.46 -24.22 8.78
C TYR A 519 5.69 -23.65 10.18
N ASP A 520 4.70 -23.77 11.06
CA ASP A 520 4.83 -23.47 12.49
C ASP A 520 4.44 -24.67 13.36
N ALA A 521 4.94 -24.70 14.60
CA ALA A 521 4.51 -25.70 15.58
C ALA A 521 2.99 -25.62 15.79
N TRP A 522 2.35 -26.74 16.03
CA TRP A 522 0.92 -26.86 16.29
C TRP A 522 -0.03 -26.55 15.10
N THR A 523 0.51 -26.46 13.89
CA THR A 523 -0.32 -26.22 12.71
C THR A 523 -0.90 -27.53 12.16
N THR A 524 -2.12 -27.41 11.57
CA THR A 524 -2.72 -28.54 10.87
C THR A 524 -2.13 -28.71 9.47
N VAL A 525 -2.18 -29.92 8.93
CA VAL A 525 -1.82 -30.20 7.53
C VAL A 525 -3.09 -30.20 6.71
N TYR A 526 -3.11 -29.45 5.63
CA TYR A 526 -4.23 -29.36 4.69
C TYR A 526 -4.08 -30.38 3.57
N ASP A 527 -5.19 -30.76 2.95
CA ASP A 527 -5.20 -31.70 1.82
C ASP A 527 -4.28 -31.25 0.66
N SER A 528 -4.23 -29.93 0.40
CA SER A 528 -3.29 -29.33 -0.59
C SER A 528 -1.82 -29.50 -0.26
N GLN A 529 -1.46 -29.87 0.95
CA GLN A 529 -0.09 -30.02 1.46
C GLN A 529 0.37 -31.49 1.52
N LEU A 530 -0.51 -32.44 1.17
CA LEU A 530 -0.21 -33.88 1.27
C LEU A 530 0.79 -34.39 0.22
N ASN A 531 1.11 -33.58 -0.81
CA ASN A 531 2.14 -33.93 -1.78
C ASN A 531 3.54 -33.57 -1.28
N TYR A 532 3.98 -34.24 -0.22
CA TYR A 532 5.31 -34.08 0.38
C TYR A 532 6.16 -35.33 0.16
N TRP A 533 7.47 -35.18 0.35
CA TRP A 533 8.44 -36.25 0.12
C TRP A 533 8.32 -37.38 1.15
N THR A 534 8.25 -38.60 0.62
CA THR A 534 8.43 -39.84 1.35
C THR A 534 9.31 -40.80 0.50
N PRO A 535 9.84 -41.89 1.05
CA PRO A 535 10.57 -42.87 0.24
C PRO A 535 9.76 -43.42 -0.96
N GLU A 536 8.43 -43.44 -0.86
CA GLU A 536 7.51 -43.90 -1.88
C GLU A 536 7.08 -42.76 -2.82
N ASN A 537 7.25 -41.50 -2.43
CA ASN A 537 6.86 -40.28 -3.19
C ASN A 537 8.07 -39.34 -3.35
N THR A 538 9.08 -39.76 -4.11
CA THR A 538 10.32 -38.97 -4.27
C THR A 538 10.20 -37.78 -5.21
N ASN A 539 9.15 -37.71 -6.06
CA ASN A 539 8.87 -36.57 -6.96
C ASN A 539 7.75 -35.68 -6.40
N SER A 540 7.81 -35.38 -5.14
CA SER A 540 6.81 -34.57 -4.44
C SER A 540 6.99 -33.06 -4.70
N TYR A 541 5.93 -32.28 -4.47
CA TYR A 541 6.00 -30.81 -4.52
C TYR A 541 6.68 -30.23 -3.28
N PHE A 542 6.28 -30.68 -2.07
CA PHE A 542 6.93 -30.29 -0.81
C PHE A 542 8.09 -31.24 -0.46
N PRO A 543 9.11 -30.75 0.25
CA PRO A 543 10.23 -31.56 0.70
C PRO A 543 9.78 -32.48 1.85
N ARG A 544 10.72 -33.19 2.44
CA ARG A 544 10.54 -33.92 3.67
C ARG A 544 10.02 -32.98 4.77
N ILE A 545 8.95 -33.38 5.46
CA ILE A 545 8.34 -32.59 6.53
C ILE A 545 9.10 -32.81 7.84
N TYR A 546 9.33 -31.73 8.57
CA TYR A 546 9.85 -31.70 9.92
C TYR A 546 8.93 -30.86 10.81
N GLU A 547 8.93 -31.13 12.09
CA GLU A 547 8.45 -30.18 13.07
C GLU A 547 9.37 -28.95 13.07
N LYS A 548 8.82 -27.73 13.13
CA LYS A 548 9.58 -26.47 13.01
C LYS A 548 10.77 -26.38 13.97
N ALA A 549 10.60 -26.87 15.20
CA ALA A 549 11.65 -26.84 16.22
C ALA A 549 12.73 -27.92 16.00
N ALA A 550 12.55 -28.83 15.06
CA ALA A 550 13.44 -29.95 14.78
C ALA A 550 13.69 -30.07 13.27
N GLY A 551 14.84 -30.58 12.91
CA GLY A 551 15.19 -30.88 11.52
C GLY A 551 15.51 -29.65 10.67
N ASN A 552 15.28 -29.76 9.35
CA ASN A 552 15.78 -28.85 8.34
C ASN A 552 14.70 -27.91 7.79
N THR A 553 13.63 -27.64 8.53
CA THR A 553 12.51 -26.75 8.09
C THR A 553 13.04 -25.38 7.65
N ASP A 554 13.90 -24.73 8.43
CA ASP A 554 14.44 -23.41 8.10
C ASP A 554 15.33 -23.43 6.85
N ALA A 555 16.04 -24.52 6.60
CA ALA A 555 16.81 -24.72 5.38
C ALA A 555 15.87 -24.87 4.16
N ASN A 556 14.79 -25.66 4.29
CA ASN A 556 13.85 -25.97 3.23
C ASN A 556 12.88 -24.81 2.91
N THR A 557 12.66 -23.88 3.84
CA THR A 557 11.71 -22.75 3.68
C THR A 557 12.36 -21.43 3.31
N ARG A 558 13.65 -21.41 2.99
CA ARG A 558 14.35 -20.21 2.50
C ARG A 558 13.69 -19.70 1.22
N VAL A 559 13.73 -18.36 1.02
CA VAL A 559 13.23 -17.74 -0.22
C VAL A 559 13.91 -18.36 -1.43
N GLN A 560 13.13 -18.95 -2.34
CA GLN A 560 13.66 -19.82 -3.41
C GLN A 560 12.76 -19.89 -4.64
N THR A 561 13.30 -20.38 -5.73
CA THR A 561 12.57 -20.48 -7.01
C THR A 561 11.43 -21.50 -7.00
N ARG A 562 11.54 -22.62 -6.22
CA ARG A 562 10.54 -23.69 -6.21
C ARG A 562 9.17 -23.23 -5.71
N TYR A 563 9.15 -22.37 -4.68
CA TYR A 563 7.92 -21.92 -4.01
C TYR A 563 7.56 -20.47 -4.35
N LEU A 564 8.27 -19.85 -5.29
CA LEU A 564 7.89 -18.57 -5.82
C LEU A 564 6.59 -18.73 -6.63
N GLN A 565 5.54 -18.04 -6.22
CA GLN A 565 4.22 -18.15 -6.83
C GLN A 565 4.04 -17.09 -7.93
N ASP A 566 3.35 -17.47 -9.00
CA ASP A 566 2.85 -16.53 -9.99
C ASP A 566 1.61 -15.83 -9.44
N GLY A 567 1.73 -14.53 -9.19
CA GLY A 567 0.67 -13.65 -8.73
C GLY A 567 -0.05 -12.91 -9.87
N SER A 568 0.08 -13.36 -11.12
CA SER A 568 -0.74 -12.87 -12.23
C SER A 568 -2.19 -13.29 -12.07
N TYR A 569 -3.13 -12.48 -12.54
CA TYR A 569 -4.54 -12.82 -12.45
C TYR A 569 -5.38 -12.05 -13.47
N LEU A 570 -6.56 -12.59 -13.75
CA LEU A 570 -7.70 -11.93 -14.39
C LEU A 570 -8.91 -12.02 -13.45
N SER A 571 -9.55 -10.89 -13.17
CA SER A 571 -10.70 -10.80 -12.28
C SER A 571 -11.88 -10.16 -13.00
N ILE A 572 -13.05 -10.75 -12.86
CA ILE A 572 -14.32 -10.14 -13.23
C ILE A 572 -14.68 -9.13 -12.14
N ARG A 573 -14.68 -7.84 -12.47
CA ARG A 573 -14.99 -6.76 -11.52
C ARG A 573 -16.45 -6.40 -11.49
N ASN A 574 -17.06 -6.38 -12.65
CA ASN A 574 -18.47 -6.08 -12.76
C ASN A 574 -19.08 -6.74 -14.00
N ILE A 575 -20.27 -7.28 -13.88
CA ILE A 575 -21.17 -7.62 -14.97
C ILE A 575 -22.54 -7.09 -14.55
N THR A 576 -23.09 -6.19 -15.35
CA THR A 576 -24.40 -5.60 -15.09
C THR A 576 -25.27 -5.79 -16.32
N LEU A 577 -26.41 -6.44 -16.12
CA LEU A 577 -27.47 -6.49 -17.10
C LEU A 577 -28.63 -5.63 -16.59
N SER A 578 -29.07 -4.68 -17.40
CA SER A 578 -30.20 -3.81 -17.05
C SER A 578 -31.21 -3.74 -18.19
N TYR A 579 -32.46 -3.47 -17.84
CA TYR A 579 -33.53 -3.25 -18.78
C TYR A 579 -34.26 -1.94 -18.50
N ASN A 580 -34.29 -1.05 -19.48
CA ASN A 580 -35.06 0.19 -19.44
C ASN A 580 -36.43 -0.05 -20.03
N PHE A 581 -37.47 0.09 -19.22
CA PHE A 581 -38.84 -0.05 -19.66
C PHE A 581 -39.24 1.08 -20.65
N PRO A 582 -40.00 0.76 -21.70
CA PRO A 582 -40.46 1.79 -22.66
C PRO A 582 -41.22 2.89 -21.97
N SER A 583 -40.89 4.15 -22.25
CA SER A 583 -41.55 5.34 -21.66
C SER A 583 -43.07 5.34 -21.84
N LYS A 584 -43.58 4.77 -22.95
CA LYS A 584 -45.02 4.60 -23.19
C LYS A 584 -45.73 3.73 -22.16
N TRP A 585 -45.04 2.77 -21.56
CA TRP A 585 -45.61 1.93 -20.50
C TRP A 585 -45.55 2.65 -19.16
N MET A 586 -44.42 3.29 -18.91
CA MET A 586 -44.16 3.98 -17.65
C MET A 586 -45.04 5.21 -17.46
N SER A 587 -45.29 5.98 -18.51
CA SER A 587 -46.17 7.15 -18.45
C SER A 587 -47.62 6.80 -18.05
N LYS A 588 -48.09 5.57 -18.35
CA LYS A 588 -49.44 5.11 -17.94
C LYS A 588 -49.58 4.94 -16.42
N ILE A 589 -48.48 4.76 -15.71
CA ILE A 589 -48.42 4.61 -14.25
C ILE A 589 -47.80 5.82 -13.56
N GLY A 590 -47.68 6.96 -14.30
CA GLY A 590 -47.15 8.22 -13.75
C GLY A 590 -45.64 8.21 -13.48
N VAL A 591 -44.91 7.27 -14.03
CA VAL A 591 -43.43 7.14 -13.87
C VAL A 591 -42.75 7.60 -15.16
N ASN A 592 -41.74 8.48 -15.06
CA ASN A 592 -41.02 8.99 -16.23
C ASN A 592 -40.01 8.01 -16.80
N ASN A 593 -39.30 7.26 -15.93
CA ASN A 593 -38.30 6.27 -16.31
C ASN A 593 -38.20 5.20 -15.22
N LEU A 594 -38.10 3.95 -15.63
CA LEU A 594 -37.84 2.81 -14.77
C LEU A 594 -36.78 1.93 -15.43
N ALA A 595 -35.74 1.62 -14.70
CA ALA A 595 -34.71 0.67 -15.08
C ALA A 595 -34.52 -0.36 -13.97
N VAL A 596 -34.31 -1.60 -14.33
CA VAL A 596 -34.03 -2.71 -13.42
C VAL A 596 -32.72 -3.37 -13.84
#